data_1fa947d938cf818d4028bba3c9767854
#
_entry.id   1fa947d938cf818d4028bba3c9767854
#
_cell.length_a   1.000
_cell.length_b   1.000
_cell.length_c   1.000
_cell.angle_alpha   90.00
_cell.angle_beta   90.00
_cell.angle_gamma   90.00
#
_symmetry.space_group_name_H-M   'P 1'
#
loop_
_entity.id
_entity.type
_entity.pdbx_description
1 polymer ?
#
loop_
_entity_poly.entity_id
_entity_poly.type
_entity_poly.pdbx_seq_one_letter_code
_entity_poly.pdbx_strand_id
1 'polypeptide(L)'
;MTGNVEHEPMRHRFVVRLPEGEGELVYRPTAAGALDLIHTGVDPQLRRRGIGEQLVRAALAYARAHHVRIIATCPFVARWLEKHPEERDLVAER
;
A
#
# COMPACT_ATOMS: atom_id res chain seq x y z
N MET A 1 -8.76 -4.94 -17.21
CA MET A 1 -8.67 -5.60 -15.89
C MET A 1 -7.31 -5.38 -15.29
N THR A 2 -7.26 -4.91 -14.06
CA THR A 2 -5.98 -4.74 -13.37
C THR A 2 -5.48 -6.09 -12.89
N GLY A 3 -4.16 -6.21 -12.72
CA GLY A 3 -3.58 -7.44 -12.22
C GLY A 3 -3.85 -7.64 -10.74
N ASN A 4 -3.54 -8.82 -10.25
CA ASN A 4 -3.67 -9.12 -8.83
C ASN A 4 -2.47 -8.54 -8.07
N VAL A 5 -2.74 -8.09 -6.83
CA VAL A 5 -1.66 -7.66 -5.96
C VAL A 5 -1.07 -8.89 -5.28
N GLU A 6 0.25 -8.99 -5.33
CA GLU A 6 0.99 -10.03 -4.63
C GLU A 6 1.73 -9.40 -3.46
N HIS A 7 1.74 -10.09 -2.33
CA HIS A 7 2.52 -9.65 -1.17
C HIS A 7 3.85 -10.39 -1.17
N GLU A 8 4.95 -9.64 -1.10
CA GLU A 8 6.29 -10.20 -1.02
C GLU A 8 6.90 -9.83 0.34
N PRO A 9 6.61 -10.60 1.39
CA PRO A 9 7.04 -10.21 2.74
C PRO A 9 8.55 -10.16 2.90
N MET A 10 9.29 -10.98 2.19
CA MET A 10 10.75 -10.95 2.27
C MET A 10 11.34 -9.67 1.69
N ARG A 11 10.58 -8.99 0.84
CA ARG A 11 11.01 -7.72 0.23
C ARG A 11 10.24 -6.54 0.79
N HIS A 12 9.38 -6.77 1.77
CA HIS A 12 8.56 -5.75 2.41
C HIS A 12 7.80 -4.92 1.39
N ARG A 13 7.09 -5.60 0.47
CA ARG A 13 6.33 -4.85 -0.53
C ARG A 13 5.10 -5.63 -1.02
N PHE A 14 4.14 -4.85 -1.53
CA PHE A 14 3.04 -5.36 -2.35
C PHE A 14 3.34 -4.97 -3.78
N VAL A 15 3.03 -5.83 -4.74
CA VAL A 15 3.43 -5.60 -6.12
C VAL A 15 2.34 -6.08 -7.07
N VAL A 16 2.16 -5.34 -8.17
CA VAL A 16 1.33 -5.73 -9.29
C VAL A 16 2.25 -5.86 -10.51
N ARG A 17 2.22 -7.00 -11.17
CA ARG A 17 2.99 -7.22 -12.39
C ARG A 17 2.06 -7.45 -13.55
N LEU A 18 2.24 -6.65 -14.59
CA LEU A 18 1.48 -6.74 -15.82
C LEU A 18 2.48 -6.80 -16.99
N PRO A 19 2.04 -7.26 -18.18
CA PRO A 19 2.96 -7.29 -19.32
C PRO A 19 3.60 -5.94 -19.62
N GLU A 20 2.90 -4.85 -19.34
CA GLU A 20 3.38 -3.50 -19.66
C GLU A 20 4.29 -2.91 -18.60
N GLY A 21 4.34 -3.48 -17.38
CA GLY A 21 5.16 -2.93 -16.33
C GLY A 21 4.70 -3.35 -14.95
N GLU A 22 5.21 -2.67 -13.92
CA GLU A 22 4.93 -3.00 -12.53
C GLU A 22 4.51 -1.79 -11.73
N GLY A 23 3.80 -2.07 -10.62
CA GLY A 23 3.61 -1.11 -9.55
C GLY A 23 3.97 -1.76 -8.23
N GLU A 24 4.44 -0.97 -7.26
CA GLU A 24 4.79 -1.50 -5.95
C GLU A 24 4.44 -0.52 -4.85
N LEU A 25 4.18 -1.07 -3.68
CA LEU A 25 4.04 -0.31 -2.44
C LEU A 25 4.99 -0.93 -1.43
N VAL A 26 6.00 -0.18 -1.04
CA VAL A 26 7.04 -0.64 -0.13
C VAL A 26 6.70 -0.22 1.29
N TYR A 27 6.92 -1.12 2.24
CA TYR A 27 6.66 -0.82 3.64
C TYR A 27 7.85 -1.25 4.50
N ARG A 28 7.84 -0.77 5.74
CA ARG A 28 8.84 -1.15 6.74
C ARG A 28 8.10 -1.57 8.01
N PRO A 29 8.28 -2.80 8.49
CA PRO A 29 7.72 -3.16 9.80
C PRO A 29 8.38 -2.35 10.89
N THR A 30 7.58 -1.91 11.87
CA THR A 30 8.12 -1.13 12.98
C THR A 30 8.26 -2.02 14.22
N ALA A 31 9.06 -1.56 15.18
CA ALA A 31 9.24 -2.29 16.43
C ALA A 31 7.92 -2.44 17.20
N ALA A 32 6.98 -1.53 16.99
CA ALA A 32 5.68 -1.57 17.66
C ALA A 32 4.68 -2.47 16.93
N GLY A 33 5.08 -3.11 15.83
CA GLY A 33 4.21 -4.02 15.10
C GLY A 33 3.35 -3.37 14.03
N ALA A 34 3.60 -2.09 13.72
CA ALA A 34 2.89 -1.41 12.64
C ALA A 34 3.63 -1.60 11.32
N LEU A 35 2.94 -1.31 10.22
CA LEU A 35 3.55 -1.26 8.88
C LEU A 35 3.67 0.19 8.45
N ASP A 36 4.89 0.66 8.29
CA ASP A 36 5.13 2.01 7.79
C ASP A 36 5.15 1.97 6.27
N LEU A 37 4.11 2.51 5.64
CA LEU A 37 3.97 2.52 4.18
C LEU A 37 4.79 3.70 3.66
N ILE A 38 5.95 3.40 3.05
CA ILE A 38 6.97 4.43 2.81
C ILE A 38 7.08 4.89 1.37
N HIS A 39 6.68 4.07 0.40
CA HIS A 39 6.86 4.44 -1.00
C HIS A 39 5.89 3.70 -1.90
N THR A 40 5.31 4.41 -2.85
CA THR A 40 4.48 3.82 -3.91
C THR A 40 5.06 4.24 -5.25
N GLY A 41 5.38 3.26 -6.09
CA GLY A 41 5.89 3.52 -7.43
C GLY A 41 5.09 2.74 -8.46
N VAL A 42 4.70 3.40 -9.54
CA VAL A 42 3.96 2.77 -10.63
C VAL A 42 4.63 3.18 -11.93
N ASP A 43 4.95 2.17 -12.76
CA ASP A 43 5.58 2.46 -14.05
C ASP A 43 4.72 3.41 -14.86
N PRO A 44 5.36 4.34 -15.63
CA PRO A 44 4.60 5.39 -16.32
C PRO A 44 3.48 4.86 -17.22
N GLN A 45 3.70 3.74 -17.89
CA GLN A 45 2.70 3.17 -18.79
C GLN A 45 1.51 2.58 -18.05
N LEU A 46 1.60 2.40 -16.74
CA LEU A 46 0.49 1.90 -15.92
C LEU A 46 -0.22 2.98 -15.14
N ARG A 47 0.23 4.23 -15.22
CA ARG A 47 -0.40 5.32 -14.49
C ARG A 47 -1.81 5.54 -14.97
N ARG A 48 -2.67 6.03 -14.07
CA ARG A 48 -4.10 6.30 -14.33
C ARG A 48 -4.93 5.04 -14.57
N ARG A 49 -4.40 3.87 -14.22
CA ARG A 49 -5.17 2.62 -14.25
C ARG A 49 -5.63 2.18 -12.88
N GLY A 50 -5.45 3.01 -11.85
CA GLY A 50 -5.86 2.66 -10.50
C GLY A 50 -4.92 1.68 -9.80
N ILE A 51 -3.71 1.47 -10.30
CA ILE A 51 -2.76 0.52 -9.73
C ILE A 51 -2.33 0.97 -8.33
N GLY A 52 -2.03 2.25 -8.16
CA GLY A 52 -1.64 2.78 -6.85
C GLY A 52 -2.73 2.57 -5.82
N GLU A 53 -3.98 2.85 -6.17
CA GLU A 53 -5.11 2.63 -5.28
C GLU A 53 -5.26 1.15 -4.94
N GLN A 54 -5.10 0.29 -5.92
CA GLN A 54 -5.20 -1.15 -5.72
C GLN A 54 -4.16 -1.63 -4.72
N LEU A 55 -2.93 -1.11 -4.83
CA LEU A 55 -1.85 -1.43 -3.90
C LEU A 55 -2.17 -0.96 -2.48
N VAL A 56 -2.66 0.26 -2.34
CA VAL A 56 -3.04 0.78 -1.02
C VAL A 56 -4.13 -0.08 -0.41
N ARG A 57 -5.18 -0.40 -1.17
CA ARG A 57 -6.26 -1.22 -0.65
C ARG A 57 -5.79 -2.60 -0.20
N ALA A 58 -4.85 -3.19 -0.95
CA ALA A 58 -4.30 -4.50 -0.57
C ALA A 58 -3.50 -4.41 0.73
N ALA A 59 -2.71 -3.35 0.89
CA ALA A 59 -1.93 -3.17 2.12
C ALA A 59 -2.84 -2.96 3.33
N LEU A 60 -3.91 -2.18 3.17
CA LEU A 60 -4.87 -1.95 4.25
C LEU A 60 -5.63 -3.23 4.60
N ALA A 61 -6.02 -4.01 3.58
CA ALA A 61 -6.71 -5.28 3.82
C ALA A 61 -5.81 -6.25 4.59
N TYR A 62 -4.52 -6.30 4.23
CA TYR A 62 -3.55 -7.13 4.94
C TYR A 62 -3.42 -6.68 6.39
N ALA A 63 -3.28 -5.38 6.62
CA ALA A 63 -3.14 -4.85 7.97
C ALA A 63 -4.38 -5.17 8.82
N ARG A 64 -5.57 -5.03 8.23
CA ARG A 64 -6.81 -5.32 8.94
C ARG A 64 -6.94 -6.80 9.27
N ALA A 65 -6.57 -7.67 8.33
CA ALA A 65 -6.65 -9.11 8.54
C ALA A 65 -5.68 -9.59 9.61
N HIS A 66 -4.55 -8.92 9.75
CA HIS A 66 -3.52 -9.30 10.72
C HIS A 66 -3.55 -8.47 12.00
N HIS A 67 -4.55 -7.60 12.14
CA HIS A 67 -4.74 -6.75 13.33
C HIS A 67 -3.52 -5.90 13.63
N VAL A 68 -2.90 -5.35 12.58
CA VAL A 68 -1.79 -4.41 12.73
C VAL A 68 -2.21 -3.05 12.19
N ARG A 69 -1.54 -2.01 12.66
CA ARG A 69 -1.82 -0.65 12.21
C ARG A 69 -0.83 -0.24 11.14
N ILE A 70 -1.15 0.84 10.46
CA ILE A 70 -0.27 1.39 9.43
C ILE A 70 0.18 2.80 9.81
N ILE A 71 1.31 3.22 9.25
CA ILE A 71 1.79 4.59 9.30
C ILE A 71 1.91 5.03 7.84
N ALA A 72 1.37 6.21 7.53
CA ALA A 72 1.33 6.69 6.15
C ALA A 72 2.44 7.71 5.92
N THR A 73 3.68 7.24 5.83
CA THR A 73 4.81 8.09 5.51
C THR A 73 4.78 8.50 4.04
N CYS A 74 4.35 7.60 3.16
CA CYS A 74 4.25 7.87 1.72
C CYS A 74 3.18 8.94 1.45
N PRO A 75 3.50 10.02 0.73
CA PRO A 75 2.51 11.06 0.44
C PRO A 75 1.31 10.57 -0.35
N PHE A 76 1.52 9.63 -1.26
CA PHE A 76 0.40 9.07 -2.02
C PHE A 76 -0.60 8.37 -1.10
N VAL A 77 -0.09 7.56 -0.16
CA VAL A 77 -0.94 6.86 0.80
C VAL A 77 -1.64 7.85 1.72
N ALA A 78 -0.91 8.87 2.19
CA ALA A 78 -1.50 9.88 3.07
C ALA A 78 -2.66 10.61 2.39
N ARG A 79 -2.48 11.00 1.13
CA ARG A 79 -3.54 11.69 0.38
C ARG A 79 -4.73 10.76 0.13
N TRP A 80 -4.46 9.50 -0.17
CA TRP A 80 -5.53 8.52 -0.38
C TRP A 80 -6.37 8.38 0.89
N LEU A 81 -5.72 8.31 2.06
CA LEU A 81 -6.42 8.19 3.34
C LEU A 81 -7.26 9.41 3.66
N GLU A 82 -6.82 10.61 3.26
CA GLU A 82 -7.64 11.81 3.44
C GLU A 82 -8.98 11.72 2.72
N LYS A 83 -9.00 11.00 1.61
CA LYS A 83 -10.22 10.82 0.83
C LYS A 83 -11.02 9.60 1.26
N HIS A 84 -10.50 8.83 2.20
CA HIS A 84 -11.14 7.60 2.67
C HIS A 84 -11.14 7.55 4.19
N PRO A 85 -11.89 8.46 4.84
CA PRO A 85 -11.88 8.54 6.30
C PRO A 85 -12.37 7.28 6.99
N GLU A 86 -13.09 6.41 6.27
CA GLU A 86 -13.54 5.12 6.80
C GLU A 86 -12.38 4.18 7.15
N GLU A 87 -11.17 4.46 6.64
CA GLU A 87 -9.99 3.64 6.91
C GLU A 87 -9.09 4.21 8.01
N ARG A 88 -9.52 5.30 8.66
CA ARG A 88 -8.68 5.96 9.66
C ARG A 88 -8.40 5.11 10.88
N ASP A 89 -9.26 4.15 11.17
CA ASP A 89 -9.07 3.28 12.33
C ASP A 89 -7.79 2.44 12.23
N LEU A 90 -7.26 2.25 11.02
CA LEU A 90 -6.02 1.51 10.81
C LEU A 90 -4.77 2.34 11.06
N VAL A 91 -4.88 3.67 11.08
CA VAL A 91 -3.71 4.53 11.14
C VAL A 91 -3.21 4.62 12.58
N ALA A 92 -1.92 4.30 12.79
CA ALA A 92 -1.30 4.44 14.09
C ALA A 92 -1.03 5.91 14.36
N GLU A 93 -1.23 6.31 15.60
CA GLU A 93 -0.84 7.65 16.03
C GLU A 93 0.66 7.70 16.28
N ARG A 94 1.24 8.85 15.95
CA ARG A 94 2.66 9.07 16.14
C ARG A 94 2.93 9.77 17.46
#